data_e5ae78c43a0f6ba6e1e60fdbcf084736
#
_entry.id   e5ae78c43a0f6ba6e1e60fdbcf084736
#
_cell.length_a   1.000
_cell.length_b   1.000
_cell.length_c   1.000
_cell.angle_alpha   90.00
_cell.angle_beta   90.00
_cell.angle_gamma   90.00
#
_symmetry.space_group_name_H-M   'P 1'
#
loop_
_entity.id
_entity.type
_entity.pdbx_description
1 polymer ?
#
loop_
_entity_poly.entity_id
_entity_poly.type
_entity_poly.pdbx_seq_one_letter_code
_entity_poly.pdbx_strand_id
1 'polypeptide(L)'
;MITELRRYRIKPDRLESWLAFFAEAARENARHGIGVEYAGVDRETSTLVWLRTFADEADRVQRKDAFYGSAWWLEREAVAMDHVLEYEVTFLDAVLVQEGGTLADTPWPAPGDPAGSTPDAPPDGWTRSPRAMFVRDAKR
;
A
#
# COMPACT_ATOMS: atom_id res chain seq x y z
N MET A 1 2.19 -5.97 -14.63
CA MET A 1 2.25 -6.10 -13.16
C MET A 1 2.27 -4.71 -12.54
N ILE A 2 1.41 -4.49 -11.57
CA ILE A 2 1.29 -3.22 -10.87
C ILE A 2 1.73 -3.41 -9.43
N THR A 3 2.62 -2.55 -8.96
CA THR A 3 3.07 -2.56 -7.58
C THR A 3 2.61 -1.27 -6.89
N GLU A 4 1.98 -1.40 -5.74
CA GLU A 4 1.72 -0.27 -4.87
C GLU A 4 2.88 -0.13 -3.88
N LEU A 5 3.53 1.03 -3.90
CA LEU A 5 4.43 1.45 -2.84
C LEU A 5 3.61 2.24 -1.83
N ARG A 6 3.51 1.75 -0.62
CA ARG A 6 2.70 2.36 0.44
C ARG A 6 3.62 2.83 1.56
N ARG A 7 3.46 4.09 1.94
CA ARG A 7 4.26 4.71 3.00
C ARG A 7 3.31 5.24 4.06
N TYR A 8 3.47 4.74 5.28
CA TYR A 8 2.60 5.10 6.41
C TYR A 8 3.43 5.73 7.50
N ARG A 9 3.13 6.97 7.86
CA ARG A 9 3.71 7.58 9.05
C ARG A 9 2.80 7.31 10.23
N ILE A 10 3.36 6.68 11.26
CA ILE A 10 2.64 6.20 12.43
C ILE A 10 2.90 7.12 13.60
N LYS A 11 1.93 7.27 14.48
CA LYS A 11 2.13 7.96 15.76
C LYS A 11 3.29 7.29 16.51
N PRO A 12 4.34 8.04 16.91
CA PRO A 12 5.57 7.43 17.44
C PRO A 12 5.36 6.52 18.65
N ASP A 13 4.44 6.88 19.53
CA ASP A 13 4.11 6.11 20.73
C ASP A 13 3.27 4.87 20.44
N ARG A 14 2.85 4.68 19.18
CA ARG A 14 1.98 3.58 18.74
C ARG A 14 2.64 2.67 17.69
N LEU A 15 3.93 2.83 17.46
CA LEU A 15 4.62 2.09 16.42
C LEU A 15 4.59 0.58 16.66
N GLU A 16 4.91 0.12 17.87
CA GLU A 16 4.93 -1.33 18.15
C GLU A 16 3.55 -1.95 18.07
N SER A 17 2.52 -1.25 18.53
CA SER A 17 1.13 -1.66 18.36
C SER A 17 0.75 -1.76 16.89
N TRP A 18 1.18 -0.79 16.08
CA TRP A 18 0.96 -0.80 14.65
C TRP A 18 1.64 -1.97 13.96
N LEU A 19 2.90 -2.25 14.30
CA LEU A 19 3.63 -3.36 13.69
C LEU A 19 3.00 -4.72 13.99
N ALA A 20 2.49 -4.90 15.20
CA ALA A 20 1.75 -6.12 15.57
C ALA A 20 0.45 -6.24 14.74
N PHE A 21 -0.31 -5.15 14.62
CA PHE A 21 -1.50 -5.10 13.77
C PHE A 21 -1.16 -5.35 12.30
N PHE A 22 -0.11 -4.71 11.79
CA PHE A 22 0.29 -4.85 10.40
C PHE A 22 0.64 -6.30 10.05
N ALA A 23 1.29 -7.03 10.95
CA ALA A 23 1.59 -8.43 10.74
C ALA A 23 0.32 -9.28 10.53
N GLU A 24 -0.75 -8.99 11.27
CA GLU A 24 -2.06 -9.63 11.06
C GLU A 24 -2.69 -9.19 9.75
N ALA A 25 -2.64 -7.89 9.45
CA ALA A 25 -3.18 -7.35 8.20
C ALA A 25 -2.49 -7.94 6.97
N ALA A 26 -1.18 -8.17 7.04
CA ALA A 26 -0.44 -8.82 5.96
C ALA A 26 -0.94 -10.25 5.72
N ARG A 27 -1.22 -10.99 6.78
CA ARG A 27 -1.81 -12.35 6.67
C ARG A 27 -3.21 -12.31 6.06
N GLU A 28 -4.02 -11.32 6.44
CA GLU A 28 -5.35 -11.16 5.85
C GLU A 28 -5.28 -10.73 4.38
N ASN A 29 -4.34 -9.85 4.02
CA ASN A 29 -4.08 -9.55 2.61
C ASN A 29 -3.78 -10.84 1.83
N ALA A 30 -2.91 -11.69 2.36
CA ALA A 30 -2.56 -12.95 1.71
C ALA A 30 -3.77 -13.88 1.53
N ARG A 31 -4.69 -13.91 2.49
CA ARG A 31 -5.95 -14.70 2.36
C ARG A 31 -6.84 -14.20 1.23
N HIS A 32 -6.73 -12.93 0.87
CA HIS A 32 -7.44 -12.34 -0.26
C HIS A 32 -6.59 -12.33 -1.55
N GLY A 33 -5.49 -13.08 -1.55
CA GLY A 33 -4.62 -13.19 -2.70
C GLY A 33 -3.72 -11.99 -2.94
N ILE A 34 -3.59 -11.09 -1.96
CA ILE A 34 -2.72 -9.92 -2.04
C ILE A 34 -1.39 -10.25 -1.36
N GLY A 35 -0.34 -10.37 -2.15
CA GLY A 35 1.01 -10.60 -1.63
C GLY A 35 1.65 -9.30 -1.13
N VAL A 36 2.14 -9.31 0.09
CA VAL A 36 3.02 -8.26 0.60
C VAL A 36 4.44 -8.66 0.25
N GLU A 37 5.00 -7.99 -0.73
CA GLU A 37 6.33 -8.32 -1.27
C GLU A 37 7.46 -7.90 -0.32
N TYR A 38 7.26 -6.81 0.39
CA TYR A 38 8.24 -6.26 1.30
C TYR A 38 7.54 -5.34 2.30
N ALA A 39 8.06 -5.31 3.51
CA ALA A 39 7.70 -4.30 4.50
C ALA A 39 8.94 -3.96 5.32
N GLY A 40 9.20 -2.68 5.51
CA GLY A 40 10.30 -2.19 6.31
C GLY A 40 9.87 -0.96 7.12
N VAL A 41 10.51 -0.74 8.24
CA VAL A 41 10.20 0.38 9.11
C VAL A 41 11.44 1.24 9.36
N ASP A 42 11.25 2.54 9.21
CA ASP A 42 12.19 3.55 9.70
C ASP A 42 11.77 3.93 11.11
N ARG A 43 12.49 3.46 12.10
CA ARG A 43 12.16 3.70 13.51
C ARG A 43 12.42 5.14 13.94
N GLU A 44 13.32 5.81 13.26
CA GLU A 44 13.65 7.21 13.56
C GLU A 44 12.47 8.15 13.24
N THR A 45 11.78 7.88 12.15
CA THR A 45 10.62 8.68 11.72
C THR A 45 9.27 8.01 11.95
N SER A 46 9.25 6.81 12.53
CA SER A 46 8.05 5.99 12.70
C SER A 46 7.30 5.75 11.39
N THR A 47 8.04 5.47 10.33
CA THR A 47 7.49 5.30 8.98
C THR A 47 7.59 3.86 8.54
N LEU A 48 6.45 3.25 8.20
CA LEU A 48 6.38 1.94 7.57
C LEU A 48 6.32 2.13 6.06
N VAL A 49 7.14 1.38 5.33
CA VAL A 49 7.08 1.31 3.86
C VAL A 49 6.81 -0.13 3.49
N TRP A 50 5.86 -0.37 2.61
CA TRP A 50 5.56 -1.71 2.16
C TRP A 50 5.08 -1.73 0.71
N LEU A 51 5.25 -2.88 0.09
CA LEU A 51 4.93 -3.10 -1.30
C LEU A 51 3.93 -4.25 -1.43
N ARG A 52 2.93 -4.06 -2.26
CA ARG A 52 2.04 -5.15 -2.67
C ARG A 52 1.84 -5.11 -4.18
N THR A 53 1.76 -6.27 -4.78
CA THR A 53 1.82 -6.42 -6.23
C THR A 53 0.59 -7.16 -6.74
N PHE A 54 0.12 -6.75 -7.91
CA PHE A 54 -1.06 -7.30 -8.60
C PHE A 54 -0.71 -7.56 -10.06
N ALA A 55 -1.43 -8.50 -10.66
CA ALA A 55 -1.20 -8.85 -12.06
C ALA A 55 -1.51 -7.69 -13.01
N ASP A 56 -2.64 -7.01 -12.77
CA ASP A 56 -3.11 -5.87 -13.56
C ASP A 56 -4.09 -5.03 -12.72
N GLU A 57 -4.64 -3.98 -13.33
CA GLU A 57 -5.56 -3.08 -12.64
C GLU A 57 -6.86 -3.76 -12.22
N ALA A 58 -7.42 -4.63 -13.06
CA ALA A 58 -8.63 -5.36 -12.72
C ALA A 58 -8.42 -6.28 -11.51
N ASP A 59 -7.29 -6.98 -11.49
CA ASP A 59 -6.87 -7.83 -10.37
C ASP A 59 -6.71 -7.00 -9.08
N ARG A 60 -6.05 -5.85 -9.19
CA ARG A 60 -5.85 -4.94 -8.06
C ARG A 60 -7.18 -4.48 -7.46
N VAL A 61 -8.08 -3.99 -8.29
CA VAL A 61 -9.40 -3.51 -7.85
C VAL A 61 -10.19 -4.64 -7.18
N GLN A 62 -10.25 -5.81 -7.81
CA GLN A 62 -10.99 -6.94 -7.29
C GLN A 62 -10.48 -7.38 -5.91
N ARG A 63 -9.18 -7.58 -5.77
CA ARG A 63 -8.59 -8.06 -4.53
C ARG A 63 -8.63 -7.02 -3.42
N LYS A 64 -8.35 -5.78 -3.77
CA LYS A 64 -8.44 -4.65 -2.84
C LYS A 64 -9.87 -4.49 -2.30
N ASP A 65 -10.86 -4.51 -3.15
CA ASP A 65 -12.25 -4.36 -2.74
C ASP A 65 -12.70 -5.52 -1.86
N ALA A 66 -12.28 -6.74 -2.16
CA ALA A 66 -12.56 -7.90 -1.33
C ALA A 66 -11.92 -7.77 0.07
N PHE A 67 -10.70 -7.29 0.15
CA PHE A 67 -10.02 -7.08 1.44
C PHE A 67 -10.68 -5.98 2.25
N TYR A 68 -10.86 -4.79 1.67
CA TYR A 68 -11.41 -3.64 2.40
C TYR A 68 -12.90 -3.76 2.66
N GLY A 69 -13.62 -4.62 1.93
CA GLY A 69 -15.00 -4.96 2.20
C GLY A 69 -15.18 -6.15 3.16
N SER A 70 -14.08 -6.78 3.59
CA SER A 70 -14.16 -7.93 4.48
C SER A 70 -14.57 -7.54 5.89
N ALA A 71 -15.23 -8.45 6.58
CA ALA A 71 -15.61 -8.25 7.99
C ALA A 71 -14.39 -7.98 8.85
N TRP A 72 -13.29 -8.69 8.60
CA TRP A 72 -12.05 -8.51 9.34
C TRP A 72 -11.55 -7.07 9.31
N TRP A 73 -11.52 -6.46 8.12
CA TRP A 73 -11.08 -5.08 7.97
C TRP A 73 -12.09 -4.09 8.56
N LEU A 74 -13.37 -4.25 8.23
CA LEU A 74 -14.40 -3.31 8.67
C LEU A 74 -14.50 -3.22 10.19
N GLU A 75 -14.27 -4.32 10.89
CA GLU A 75 -14.26 -4.34 12.37
C GLU A 75 -13.01 -3.65 12.95
N ARG A 76 -11.94 -3.51 12.18
CA ARG A 76 -10.63 -3.02 12.66
C ARG A 76 -10.21 -1.69 12.08
N GLU A 77 -10.88 -1.22 11.06
CA GLU A 77 -10.48 -0.02 10.30
C GLU A 77 -10.29 1.20 11.19
N ALA A 78 -11.23 1.50 12.05
CA ALA A 78 -11.16 2.67 12.92
C ALA A 78 -9.96 2.62 13.86
N VAL A 79 -9.70 1.47 14.47
CA VAL A 79 -8.56 1.27 15.35
C VAL A 79 -7.26 1.33 14.57
N ALA A 80 -7.22 0.69 13.39
CA ALA A 80 -6.06 0.71 12.52
C ALA A 80 -5.69 2.14 12.12
N MET A 81 -6.65 2.88 11.59
CA MET A 81 -6.41 4.22 11.09
C MET A 81 -6.13 5.25 12.19
N ASP A 82 -6.52 4.96 13.42
CA ASP A 82 -6.16 5.81 14.57
C ASP A 82 -4.64 5.81 14.85
N HIS A 83 -3.91 4.80 14.41
CA HIS A 83 -2.45 4.75 14.52
C HIS A 83 -1.74 5.65 13.51
N VAL A 84 -2.41 6.01 12.42
CA VAL A 84 -1.78 6.59 11.23
C VAL A 84 -1.93 8.09 11.19
N LEU A 85 -0.81 8.82 11.12
CA LEU A 85 -0.79 10.28 10.95
C LEU A 85 -1.05 10.66 9.50
N GLU A 86 -0.39 9.96 8.56
CA GLU A 86 -0.58 10.15 7.12
C GLU A 86 -0.17 8.88 6.39
N TYR A 87 -0.71 8.65 5.20
CA TYR A 87 -0.18 7.61 4.33
C TYR A 87 -0.21 8.06 2.87
N GLU A 88 0.67 7.46 2.09
CA GLU A 88 0.85 7.75 0.68
C GLU A 88 0.87 6.44 -0.10
N VAL A 89 0.24 6.43 -1.26
CA VAL A 89 0.27 5.29 -2.18
C VAL A 89 0.80 5.76 -3.53
N THR A 90 1.86 5.10 -3.99
CA THR A 90 2.45 5.35 -5.31
C THR A 90 2.31 4.07 -6.13
N PHE A 91 1.86 4.21 -7.36
CA PHE A 91 1.78 3.10 -8.30
C PHE A 91 3.08 3.03 -9.11
N LEU A 92 3.65 1.82 -9.17
CA LEU A 92 4.91 1.58 -9.86
C LEU A 92 4.70 0.52 -10.94
N ASP A 93 5.27 0.77 -12.12
CA ASP A 93 5.46 -0.27 -13.12
C ASP A 93 6.77 -0.98 -12.84
N ALA A 94 6.74 -2.31 -12.82
CA ALA A 94 7.96 -3.08 -12.61
C ALA A 94 8.86 -2.99 -13.85
N VAL A 95 10.09 -2.57 -13.65
CA VAL A 95 11.10 -2.52 -14.72
C VAL A 95 12.18 -3.58 -14.53
N LEU A 96 12.35 -4.05 -13.29
CA LEU A 96 13.27 -5.11 -12.95
C LEU A 96 12.74 -5.85 -11.74
N VAL A 97 12.53 -7.15 -11.88
CA VAL A 97 11.93 -7.99 -10.85
C VAL A 97 12.80 -9.22 -10.64
N GLN A 98 13.06 -9.56 -9.38
CA GLN A 98 13.76 -10.78 -9.04
C GLN A 98 12.78 -11.95 -9.02
N GLU A 99 13.07 -12.98 -9.82
CA GLU A 99 12.29 -14.22 -9.88
C GLU A 99 13.22 -15.40 -9.67
N GLY A 100 12.88 -16.30 -8.75
CA GLY A 100 13.66 -17.51 -8.52
C GLY A 100 15.16 -17.28 -8.22
N GLY A 101 15.50 -16.16 -7.59
CA GLY A 101 16.87 -15.79 -7.30
C GLY A 101 17.60 -15.05 -8.42
N THR A 102 16.94 -14.82 -9.56
CA THR A 102 17.48 -14.04 -10.68
C THR A 102 16.66 -12.79 -10.93
N LEU A 103 17.27 -11.77 -11.51
CA LEU A 103 16.57 -10.59 -11.97
C LEU A 103 15.92 -10.87 -13.32
N ALA A 104 14.63 -10.63 -13.42
CA ALA A 104 13.92 -10.70 -14.70
C ALA A 104 13.87 -9.31 -15.32
N ASP A 105 14.32 -9.22 -16.58
CA ASP A 105 14.24 -7.97 -17.32
C ASP A 105 12.79 -7.66 -17.67
N THR A 106 12.35 -6.46 -17.33
CA THR A 106 11.10 -5.92 -17.83
C THR A 106 11.43 -4.70 -18.70
N PRO A 107 10.66 -4.47 -19.77
CA PRO A 107 10.92 -3.30 -20.60
C PRO A 107 10.77 -2.01 -19.78
N TRP A 108 11.71 -1.10 -19.94
CA TRP A 108 11.55 0.24 -19.40
C TRP A 108 10.37 0.92 -20.08
N PRO A 109 9.52 1.63 -19.31
CA PRO A 109 8.45 2.40 -19.92
C PRO A 109 9.03 3.41 -20.92
N ALA A 110 8.33 3.60 -22.03
CA ALA A 110 8.74 4.62 -22.99
C ALA A 110 8.70 6.00 -22.34
N PRO A 111 9.64 6.92 -22.70
CA PRO A 111 9.60 8.27 -22.15
C PRO A 111 8.25 8.93 -22.39
N GLY A 112 7.64 9.43 -21.33
CA GLY A 112 6.32 10.06 -21.39
C GLY A 112 5.14 9.13 -21.20
N ASP A 113 5.34 7.82 -21.13
CA ASP A 113 4.24 6.90 -20.78
C ASP A 113 3.96 7.00 -19.28
N PRO A 114 2.71 7.19 -18.89
CA PRO A 114 2.36 7.17 -17.48
C PRO A 114 2.55 5.77 -16.91
N ALA A 115 2.95 5.67 -15.64
CA ALA A 115 2.90 4.42 -14.92
C ALA A 115 1.46 3.87 -14.96
N GLY A 116 1.34 2.59 -15.22
CA GLY A 116 0.19 1.87 -15.77
C GLY A 116 -1.17 2.00 -15.17
N SER A 117 -1.44 2.71 -14.09
CA SER A 117 -2.80 2.75 -13.58
C SER A 117 -3.29 4.13 -13.17
N THR A 118 -4.59 4.34 -13.36
CA THR A 118 -5.27 5.50 -12.83
C THR A 118 -5.40 5.35 -11.33
N PRO A 119 -4.91 6.32 -10.55
CA PRO A 119 -5.05 6.25 -9.10
C PRO A 119 -6.51 6.22 -8.67
N ASP A 120 -6.79 5.47 -7.62
CA ASP A 120 -8.10 5.43 -6.99
C ASP A 120 -8.51 6.81 -6.47
N ALA A 121 -9.82 7.02 -6.33
CA ALA A 121 -10.31 8.14 -5.55
C ALA A 121 -9.88 7.99 -4.09
N PRO A 122 -9.47 9.07 -3.42
CA PRO A 122 -9.11 8.99 -2.01
C PRO A 122 -10.33 8.64 -1.15
N PRO A 123 -10.14 7.90 -0.06
CA PRO A 123 -11.20 7.68 0.92
C PRO A 123 -11.64 9.01 1.57
N ASP A 124 -12.79 8.99 2.22
CA ASP A 124 -13.27 10.16 2.97
C ASP A 124 -12.23 10.60 4.02
N GLY A 125 -11.95 11.89 4.05
CA GLY A 125 -10.96 12.48 4.93
C GLY A 125 -9.51 12.36 4.44
N TRP A 126 -9.34 11.98 3.17
CA TRP A 126 -8.03 11.90 2.53
C TRP A 126 -8.07 12.68 1.22
N THR A 127 -6.98 13.34 0.89
CA THR A 127 -6.85 14.07 -0.37
C THR A 127 -5.72 13.49 -1.21
N ARG A 128 -5.80 13.73 -2.52
CA ARG A 128 -4.72 13.35 -3.43
C ARG A 128 -3.60 14.38 -3.33
N SER A 129 -2.40 13.92 -3.07
CA SER A 129 -1.24 14.80 -3.12
C SER A 129 -0.77 15.01 -4.57
N PRO A 130 0.00 16.08 -4.84
CA PRO A 130 0.60 16.29 -6.17
C PRO A 130 1.53 15.17 -6.63
N ARG A 131 1.92 14.27 -5.74
CA ARG A 131 2.75 13.09 -6.04
C ARG A 131 1.93 11.84 -6.35
N ALA A 132 0.67 12.01 -6.71
CA ALA A 132 -0.27 10.92 -7.01
C ALA A 132 -0.51 9.97 -5.82
N MET A 133 -0.55 10.50 -4.64
CA MET A 133 -0.70 9.75 -3.40
C MET A 133 -1.89 10.26 -2.61
N PHE A 134 -2.34 9.47 -1.66
CA PHE A 134 -3.38 9.87 -0.73
C PHE A 134 -2.74 10.29 0.59
N VAL A 135 -3.12 11.46 1.08
CA VAL A 135 -2.70 11.94 2.40
C VAL A 135 -3.94 12.25 3.21
N ARG A 136 -3.85 12.01 4.50
CA ARG A 136 -4.96 12.31 5.39
C ARG A 136 -5.18 13.82 5.46
N ASP A 137 -6.43 14.24 5.39
CA ASP A 137 -6.80 15.63 5.58
C ASP A 137 -6.47 16.10 7.00
N ALA A 138 -6.02 17.34 7.13
CA ALA A 138 -5.53 17.88 8.40
C ALA A 138 -6.57 17.90 9.52
N LYS A 139 -7.84 17.72 9.22
CA LYS A 139 -8.96 17.76 10.17
C LYS A 139 -9.36 16.40 10.70
N ARG A 140 -8.62 15.34 10.39
CA ARG A 140 -8.98 13.99 10.81
C ARG A 140 -8.08 13.40 11.87
#